data_002d8d7406ade65b95bb845c1cafcb27
#
_entry.id   002d8d7406ade65b95bb845c1cafcb27
#
_cell.length_a   1.000
_cell.length_b   1.000
_cell.length_c   1.000
_cell.angle_alpha   90.00
_cell.angle_beta   90.00
_cell.angle_gamma   90.00
#
_symmetry.space_group_name_H-M   'P 1'
#
loop_
_entity.id
_entity.type
_entity.pdbx_description
1 polymer ?
#
loop_
_entity_poly.entity_id
_entity_poly.type
_entity_poly.pdbx_seq_one_letter_code
_entity_poly.pdbx_strand_id
1 'polypeptide(L)'
;MLLVGCEKPEPPDISIHLAAGAINGKKANIDAVKQHLAAGTDINKKDNRDGGKSPLMHAVFWGHKEIAQLLISNGADIDLADDTAEATSFHYSVLGHDWEPTEDRYSIIEMLIESGADVNAIANKGRITRSGGSPLDMAIESKQVEIADLFHKHGGKTGEELKAEGK
;
A
#
# COMPACT_ATOMS: atom_id res chain seq x y z
N MET A 1 -33.45 9.35 32.00
CA MET A 1 -32.88 8.35 31.10
C MET A 1 -31.64 9.00 30.49
N LEU A 2 -30.47 8.81 31.13
CA LEU A 2 -29.20 9.38 30.65
C LEU A 2 -28.81 8.61 29.39
N LEU A 3 -28.73 9.30 28.26
CA LEU A 3 -28.07 8.81 27.06
C LEU A 3 -26.58 8.67 27.42
N VAL A 4 -26.17 7.45 27.73
CA VAL A 4 -24.72 7.12 27.76
C VAL A 4 -24.26 7.29 26.32
N GLY A 5 -23.65 8.44 26.03
CA GLY A 5 -22.99 8.65 24.76
C GLY A 5 -21.99 7.52 24.58
N CYS A 6 -22.09 6.80 23.47
CA CYS A 6 -21.00 5.93 23.02
C CYS A 6 -19.80 6.81 22.73
N GLU A 7 -18.99 7.07 23.77
CA GLU A 7 -17.67 7.68 23.54
C GLU A 7 -16.88 6.70 22.69
N LYS A 8 -16.33 7.22 21.58
CA LYS A 8 -15.43 6.41 20.76
C LYS A 8 -14.21 6.05 21.61
N PRO A 9 -13.72 4.81 21.51
CA PRO A 9 -12.52 4.42 22.23
C PRO A 9 -11.35 5.33 21.83
N GLU A 10 -10.47 5.63 22.76
CA GLU A 10 -9.26 6.39 22.47
C GLU A 10 -8.34 5.54 21.55
N PRO A 11 -7.68 6.19 20.57
CA PRO A 11 -6.72 5.48 19.72
C PRO A 11 -5.50 5.08 20.57
N PRO A 12 -4.80 3.98 20.19
CA PRO A 12 -3.60 3.54 20.90
C PRO A 12 -2.46 4.57 20.80
N ASP A 13 -1.52 4.54 21.73
CA ASP A 13 -0.36 5.46 21.81
C ASP A 13 0.56 5.41 20.57
N ILE A 14 0.52 4.32 19.81
CA ILE A 14 1.28 4.18 18.55
C ILE A 14 0.46 4.68 17.38
N SER A 15 1.09 5.32 16.39
CA SER A 15 0.38 5.77 15.20
C SER A 15 -0.13 4.58 14.37
N ILE A 16 -1.22 4.78 13.61
CA ILE A 16 -1.77 3.75 12.72
C ILE A 16 -0.73 3.26 11.70
N HIS A 17 0.21 4.10 11.26
CA HIS A 17 1.30 3.72 10.36
C HIS A 17 2.28 2.74 11.01
N LEU A 18 2.65 3.00 12.28
CA LEU A 18 3.50 2.10 13.06
C LEU A 18 2.79 0.78 13.37
N ALA A 19 1.46 0.84 13.56
CA ALA A 19 0.66 -0.36 13.76
C ALA A 19 0.53 -1.18 12.48
N ALA A 20 0.41 -0.54 11.31
CA ALA A 20 0.26 -1.19 10.02
C ALA A 20 1.58 -1.72 9.44
N GLY A 21 2.72 -1.12 9.82
CA GLY A 21 4.05 -1.52 9.34
C GLY A 21 4.98 -1.97 10.46
N ALA A 22 6.00 -2.75 10.13
CA ALA A 22 7.07 -3.08 11.07
C ALA A 22 8.12 -1.96 11.03
N ILE A 23 8.29 -1.24 12.12
CA ILE A 23 9.35 -0.23 12.24
C ILE A 23 10.26 -0.59 13.42
N ASN A 24 11.56 -0.48 13.24
CA ASN A 24 12.58 -0.76 14.26
C ASN A 24 12.50 -2.19 14.86
N GLY A 25 12.23 -3.21 14.04
CA GLY A 25 12.18 -4.61 14.48
C GLY A 25 10.94 -4.98 15.30
N LYS A 26 9.97 -4.09 15.45
CA LYS A 26 8.65 -4.41 16.04
C LYS A 26 7.75 -4.98 14.95
N LYS A 27 7.10 -6.12 15.26
CA LYS A 27 6.08 -6.70 14.38
C LYS A 27 4.89 -5.75 14.25
N ALA A 28 4.26 -5.74 13.07
CA ALA A 28 2.98 -5.06 12.89
C ALA A 28 1.94 -5.56 13.92
N ASN A 29 1.05 -4.68 14.32
CA ASN A 29 0.09 -4.93 15.39
C ASN A 29 -1.34 -4.75 14.88
N ILE A 30 -1.95 -5.85 14.44
CA ILE A 30 -3.30 -5.84 13.89
C ILE A 30 -4.35 -5.36 14.91
N ASP A 31 -4.16 -5.64 16.20
CA ASP A 31 -5.12 -5.21 17.24
C ASP A 31 -5.06 -3.71 17.46
N ALA A 32 -3.85 -3.11 17.37
CA ALA A 32 -3.72 -1.66 17.40
C ALA A 32 -4.37 -1.01 16.15
N VAL A 33 -4.24 -1.62 14.97
CA VAL A 33 -4.96 -1.15 13.76
C VAL A 33 -6.46 -1.18 13.99
N LYS A 34 -7.01 -2.28 14.53
CA LYS A 34 -8.44 -2.39 14.87
C LYS A 34 -8.89 -1.33 15.87
N GLN A 35 -8.08 -1.02 16.89
CA GLN A 35 -8.37 0.03 17.85
C GLN A 35 -8.39 1.41 17.19
N HIS A 36 -7.44 1.72 16.29
CA HIS A 36 -7.44 2.95 15.49
C HIS A 36 -8.72 3.09 14.66
N LEU A 37 -9.13 2.01 13.99
CA LEU A 37 -10.35 2.01 13.19
C LEU A 37 -11.59 2.23 14.06
N ALA A 38 -11.68 1.56 15.20
CA ALA A 38 -12.78 1.74 16.17
C ALA A 38 -12.83 3.17 16.73
N ALA A 39 -11.67 3.79 16.97
CA ALA A 39 -11.56 5.19 17.41
C ALA A 39 -11.93 6.20 16.30
N GLY A 40 -12.09 5.75 15.04
CA GLY A 40 -12.37 6.62 13.90
C GLY A 40 -11.15 7.41 13.43
N THR A 41 -9.96 6.87 13.64
CA THR A 41 -8.73 7.43 13.06
C THR A 41 -8.86 7.44 11.54
N ASP A 42 -8.41 8.52 10.91
CA ASP A 42 -8.38 8.60 9.44
C ASP A 42 -7.51 7.49 8.86
N ILE A 43 -8.16 6.55 8.18
CA ILE A 43 -7.53 5.36 7.58
C ILE A 43 -6.57 5.72 6.45
N ASN A 44 -6.77 6.89 5.82
CA ASN A 44 -5.97 7.41 4.70
C ASN A 44 -4.96 8.48 5.14
N LYS A 45 -4.80 8.65 6.46
CA LYS A 45 -3.85 9.63 7.00
C LYS A 45 -2.45 9.37 6.48
N LYS A 46 -1.83 10.37 5.86
CA LYS A 46 -0.46 10.29 5.35
C LYS A 46 0.57 10.48 6.47
N ASP A 47 1.66 9.70 6.46
CA ASP A 47 2.80 9.89 7.37
C ASP A 47 3.80 10.90 6.79
N ASN A 48 3.72 12.14 7.25
CA ASN A 48 4.60 13.23 6.80
C ASN A 48 6.09 12.98 7.11
N ARG A 49 6.41 12.03 7.99
CA ARG A 49 7.80 11.68 8.36
C ARG A 49 8.40 10.65 7.40
N ASP A 50 7.54 9.92 6.65
CA ASP A 50 7.95 8.89 5.70
C ASP A 50 7.34 9.13 4.31
N GLY A 51 7.46 10.36 3.83
CA GLY A 51 7.12 10.70 2.44
C GLY A 51 5.63 10.65 2.11
N GLY A 52 4.75 10.79 3.09
CA GLY A 52 3.30 10.80 2.84
C GLY A 52 2.71 9.42 2.60
N LYS A 53 3.36 8.33 3.05
CA LYS A 53 2.81 6.99 2.92
C LYS A 53 1.54 6.83 3.75
N SER A 54 0.55 6.14 3.18
CA SER A 54 -0.64 5.73 3.92
C SER A 54 -0.40 4.48 4.78
N PRO A 55 -1.29 4.17 5.75
CA PRO A 55 -1.22 2.91 6.48
C PRO A 55 -1.24 1.67 5.57
N LEU A 56 -2.00 1.72 4.46
CA LEU A 56 -2.05 0.65 3.48
C LEU A 56 -0.70 0.45 2.79
N MET A 57 -0.04 1.54 2.36
CA MET A 57 1.29 1.46 1.76
C MET A 57 2.32 0.83 2.71
N HIS A 58 2.25 1.16 4.01
CA HIS A 58 3.10 0.53 5.02
C HIS A 58 2.81 -0.98 5.14
N ALA A 59 1.54 -1.38 5.25
CA ALA A 59 1.17 -2.79 5.35
C ALA A 59 1.63 -3.59 4.13
N VAL A 60 1.43 -3.04 2.93
CA VAL A 60 1.83 -3.65 1.65
C VAL A 60 3.35 -3.77 1.53
N PHE A 61 4.09 -2.69 1.81
CA PHE A 61 5.54 -2.69 1.74
C PHE A 61 6.20 -3.73 2.66
N TRP A 62 5.62 -3.92 3.87
CA TRP A 62 6.12 -4.88 4.85
C TRP A 62 5.54 -6.29 4.70
N GLY A 63 4.67 -6.54 3.71
CA GLY A 63 4.11 -7.86 3.46
C GLY A 63 3.04 -8.30 4.46
N HIS A 64 2.39 -7.36 5.15
CA HIS A 64 1.37 -7.67 6.17
C HIS A 64 -0.02 -7.83 5.54
N LYS A 65 -0.26 -8.97 4.89
CA LYS A 65 -1.46 -9.28 4.14
C LYS A 65 -2.76 -9.06 4.93
N GLU A 66 -2.84 -9.58 6.15
CA GLU A 66 -4.04 -9.48 6.99
C GLU A 66 -4.36 -8.03 7.37
N ILE A 67 -3.32 -7.22 7.59
CA ILE A 67 -3.51 -5.79 7.89
C ILE A 67 -3.93 -5.03 6.64
N ALA A 68 -3.31 -5.31 5.49
CA ALA A 68 -3.70 -4.72 4.22
C ALA A 68 -5.18 -5.05 3.89
N GLN A 69 -5.58 -6.32 4.05
CA GLN A 69 -6.96 -6.76 3.88
C GLN A 69 -7.92 -6.04 4.84
N LEU A 70 -7.53 -5.88 6.10
CA LEU A 70 -8.32 -5.16 7.11
C LEU A 70 -8.50 -3.70 6.72
N LEU A 71 -7.44 -3.03 6.28
CA LEU A 71 -7.49 -1.63 5.86
C LEU A 71 -8.38 -1.45 4.63
N ILE A 72 -8.23 -2.28 3.58
CA ILE A 72 -9.03 -2.22 2.37
C ILE A 72 -10.52 -2.46 2.69
N SER A 73 -10.84 -3.48 3.49
CA SER A 73 -12.22 -3.79 3.87
C SER A 73 -12.89 -2.70 4.75
N ASN A 74 -12.10 -1.80 5.34
CA ASN A 74 -12.59 -0.64 6.08
C ASN A 74 -12.52 0.68 5.28
N GLY A 75 -12.31 0.61 3.97
CA GLY A 75 -12.39 1.76 3.07
C GLY A 75 -11.08 2.54 2.90
N ALA A 76 -9.94 1.88 3.09
CA ALA A 76 -8.67 2.50 2.70
C ALA A 76 -8.67 2.79 1.19
N ASP A 77 -8.23 3.99 0.82
CA ASP A 77 -8.03 4.36 -0.58
C ASP A 77 -6.81 3.61 -1.14
N ILE A 78 -7.09 2.70 -2.07
CA ILE A 78 -6.09 1.79 -2.64
C ILE A 78 -5.13 2.55 -3.56
N ASP A 79 -5.64 3.55 -4.27
CA ASP A 79 -4.89 4.33 -5.25
C ASP A 79 -4.37 5.66 -4.69
N LEU A 80 -4.47 5.86 -3.37
CA LEU A 80 -3.85 7.01 -2.73
C LEU A 80 -2.36 7.06 -3.08
N ALA A 81 -1.92 8.22 -3.56
CA ALA A 81 -0.52 8.45 -3.93
C ALA A 81 0.29 9.02 -2.76
N ASP A 82 1.55 8.64 -2.62
CA ASP A 82 2.47 9.27 -1.67
C ASP A 82 2.85 10.70 -2.11
N ASP A 83 3.52 11.46 -1.22
CA ASP A 83 3.87 12.86 -1.49
C ASP A 83 5.24 13.02 -2.16
N THR A 84 5.98 11.93 -2.39
CA THR A 84 7.36 11.99 -2.91
C THR A 84 7.46 11.67 -4.39
N ALA A 85 6.76 10.63 -4.81
CA ALA A 85 6.83 10.11 -6.17
C ALA A 85 5.45 9.85 -6.79
N GLU A 86 4.37 10.23 -6.11
CA GLU A 86 3.00 9.87 -6.50
C GLU A 86 2.82 8.33 -6.60
N ALA A 87 3.62 7.58 -5.84
CA ALA A 87 3.56 6.12 -5.83
C ALA A 87 2.37 5.62 -5.01
N THR A 88 1.66 4.65 -5.55
CA THR A 88 0.51 3.99 -4.91
C THR A 88 0.92 2.71 -4.18
N SER A 89 -0.05 2.06 -3.51
CA SER A 89 0.17 0.78 -2.85
C SER A 89 0.72 -0.30 -3.81
N PHE A 90 0.37 -0.27 -5.10
CA PHE A 90 0.95 -1.18 -6.10
C PHE A 90 2.46 -1.02 -6.26
N HIS A 91 2.95 0.21 -6.35
CA HIS A 91 4.38 0.46 -6.46
C HIS A 91 5.11 -0.07 -5.22
N TYR A 92 4.52 0.10 -4.04
CA TYR A 92 5.06 -0.45 -2.79
C TYR A 92 5.02 -1.97 -2.73
N SER A 93 4.07 -2.64 -3.40
CA SER A 93 4.02 -4.10 -3.48
C SER A 93 5.17 -4.71 -4.27
N VAL A 94 5.65 -4.00 -5.30
CA VAL A 94 6.83 -4.42 -6.08
C VAL A 94 8.11 -4.23 -5.28
N LEU A 95 8.23 -3.11 -4.55
CA LEU A 95 9.43 -2.82 -3.78
C LEU A 95 9.64 -3.79 -2.61
N GLY A 96 8.64 -3.98 -1.78
CA GLY A 96 8.68 -4.84 -0.58
C GLY A 96 9.94 -4.67 0.28
N HIS A 97 9.85 -4.97 1.55
CA HIS A 97 10.99 -4.91 2.47
C HIS A 97 12.05 -5.98 2.15
N ASP A 98 11.59 -7.18 1.85
CA ASP A 98 12.45 -8.30 1.48
C ASP A 98 12.46 -8.40 -0.05
N TRP A 99 13.57 -8.13 -0.69
CA TRP A 99 13.76 -8.09 -2.15
C TRP A 99 13.36 -9.40 -2.86
N GLU A 100 13.16 -10.48 -2.11
CA GLU A 100 12.67 -11.75 -2.62
C GLU A 100 11.14 -11.75 -2.70
N PRO A 101 10.56 -12.16 -3.84
CA PRO A 101 9.12 -12.33 -3.96
C PRO A 101 8.66 -13.50 -3.09
N THR A 102 7.88 -13.20 -2.05
CA THR A 102 7.26 -14.20 -1.19
C THR A 102 5.86 -14.52 -1.65
N GLU A 103 5.30 -15.67 -1.25
CA GLU A 103 3.91 -16.04 -1.54
C GLU A 103 2.93 -14.99 -1.00
N ASP A 104 3.24 -14.39 0.16
CA ASP A 104 2.44 -13.30 0.73
C ASP A 104 2.44 -12.07 -0.17
N ARG A 105 3.55 -11.74 -0.84
CA ARG A 105 3.63 -10.62 -1.77
C ARG A 105 2.76 -10.84 -3.00
N TYR A 106 2.79 -12.03 -3.61
CA TYR A 106 1.90 -12.36 -4.71
C TYR A 106 0.44 -12.25 -4.29
N SER A 107 0.11 -12.79 -3.12
CA SER A 107 -1.24 -12.69 -2.56
C SER A 107 -1.69 -11.25 -2.30
N ILE A 108 -0.77 -10.35 -1.89
CA ILE A 108 -1.06 -8.92 -1.72
C ILE A 108 -1.33 -8.26 -3.06
N ILE A 109 -0.51 -8.54 -4.08
CA ILE A 109 -0.70 -8.00 -5.44
C ILE A 109 -2.05 -8.45 -6.00
N GLU A 110 -2.39 -9.74 -5.90
CA GLU A 110 -3.68 -10.27 -6.32
C GLU A 110 -4.84 -9.60 -5.57
N MET A 111 -4.72 -9.44 -4.26
CA MET A 111 -5.71 -8.77 -3.44
C MET A 111 -5.92 -7.30 -3.85
N LEU A 112 -4.86 -6.56 -4.17
CA LEU A 112 -4.96 -5.18 -4.67
C LEU A 112 -5.69 -5.15 -6.03
N ILE A 113 -5.37 -6.08 -6.94
CA ILE A 113 -6.05 -6.23 -8.23
C ILE A 113 -7.54 -6.51 -8.04
N GLU A 114 -7.88 -7.51 -7.23
CA GLU A 114 -9.27 -7.90 -6.94
C GLU A 114 -10.06 -6.77 -6.26
N SER A 115 -9.39 -5.93 -5.51
CA SER A 115 -9.98 -4.77 -4.85
C SER A 115 -10.12 -3.55 -5.77
N GLY A 116 -9.71 -3.65 -7.04
CA GLY A 116 -9.90 -2.63 -8.07
C GLY A 116 -8.82 -1.55 -8.13
N ALA A 117 -7.64 -1.80 -7.58
CA ALA A 117 -6.52 -0.88 -7.70
C ALA A 117 -6.11 -0.65 -9.16
N ASP A 118 -5.70 0.56 -9.50
CA ASP A 118 -5.22 0.90 -10.86
C ASP A 118 -3.84 0.27 -11.12
N VAL A 119 -3.85 -0.85 -11.84
CA VAL A 119 -2.64 -1.57 -12.26
C VAL A 119 -1.71 -0.73 -13.14
N ASN A 120 -2.22 0.36 -13.72
CA ASN A 120 -1.54 1.27 -14.63
C ASN A 120 -1.26 2.64 -14.00
N ALA A 121 -1.37 2.78 -12.70
CA ALA A 121 -0.98 4.00 -12.00
C ALA A 121 0.47 4.37 -12.34
N ILE A 122 0.73 5.65 -12.60
CA ILE A 122 2.07 6.15 -12.95
C ILE A 122 2.66 6.89 -11.77
N ALA A 123 3.84 6.46 -11.35
CA ALA A 123 4.64 7.18 -10.37
C ALA A 123 5.70 8.05 -11.05
N ASN A 124 6.02 9.18 -10.43
CA ASN A 124 7.11 10.05 -10.84
C ASN A 124 8.46 9.45 -10.42
N LYS A 125 9.54 9.92 -11.05
CA LYS A 125 10.89 9.60 -10.62
C LYS A 125 11.12 10.10 -9.20
N GLY A 126 11.52 9.20 -8.33
CA GLY A 126 11.69 9.49 -6.93
C GLY A 126 12.67 8.55 -6.24
N ARG A 127 12.63 8.56 -4.91
CA ARG A 127 13.50 7.71 -4.10
C ARG A 127 13.25 6.21 -4.30
N ILE A 128 11.99 5.83 -4.50
CA ILE A 128 11.57 4.45 -4.61
C ILE A 128 11.38 4.00 -6.05
N THR A 129 11.06 4.92 -6.95
CA THR A 129 10.88 4.69 -8.38
C THR A 129 12.03 5.34 -9.12
N ARG A 130 13.11 4.60 -9.39
CA ARG A 130 14.35 5.18 -9.95
C ARG A 130 14.12 5.89 -11.27
N SER A 131 13.29 5.32 -12.12
CA SER A 131 12.95 5.86 -13.44
C SER A 131 11.58 6.54 -13.48
N GLY A 132 10.74 6.34 -12.43
CA GLY A 132 9.31 6.58 -12.51
C GLY A 132 8.63 5.44 -13.29
N GLY A 133 7.35 5.60 -13.61
CA GLY A 133 6.61 4.65 -14.43
C GLY A 133 5.55 3.84 -13.70
N SER A 134 5.06 2.80 -14.34
CA SER A 134 4.04 1.91 -13.81
C SER A 134 4.62 0.86 -12.85
N PRO A 135 3.77 0.15 -12.07
CA PRO A 135 4.22 -1.01 -11.29
C PRO A 135 4.90 -2.08 -12.15
N LEU A 136 4.46 -2.24 -13.40
CA LEU A 136 5.09 -3.15 -14.37
C LEU A 136 6.51 -2.71 -14.73
N ASP A 137 6.74 -1.41 -14.99
CA ASP A 137 8.10 -0.90 -15.26
C ASP A 137 9.03 -1.25 -14.09
N MET A 138 8.56 -1.04 -12.86
CA MET A 138 9.34 -1.34 -11.66
C MET A 138 9.66 -2.83 -11.52
N ALA A 139 8.69 -3.70 -11.81
CA ALA A 139 8.89 -5.15 -11.77
C ALA A 139 9.94 -5.59 -12.81
N ILE A 140 9.89 -5.04 -14.03
CA ILE A 140 10.86 -5.29 -15.10
C ILE A 140 12.26 -4.78 -14.70
N GLU A 141 12.37 -3.54 -14.22
CA GLU A 141 13.64 -2.96 -13.78
C GLU A 141 14.27 -3.75 -12.62
N SER A 142 13.44 -4.26 -11.72
CA SER A 142 13.86 -5.07 -10.57
C SER A 142 14.08 -6.54 -10.92
N LYS A 143 13.86 -6.94 -12.19
CA LYS A 143 14.00 -8.32 -12.69
C LYS A 143 13.08 -9.32 -11.97
N GLN A 144 11.95 -8.88 -11.48
CA GLN A 144 10.94 -9.71 -10.83
C GLN A 144 9.98 -10.27 -11.90
N VAL A 145 10.45 -11.31 -12.62
CA VAL A 145 9.77 -11.82 -13.82
C VAL A 145 8.35 -12.29 -13.51
N GLU A 146 8.16 -13.04 -12.43
CA GLU A 146 6.86 -13.57 -12.06
C GLU A 146 5.85 -12.48 -11.68
N ILE A 147 6.32 -11.39 -11.05
CA ILE A 147 5.48 -10.22 -10.73
C ILE A 147 5.14 -9.46 -12.01
N ALA A 148 6.09 -9.31 -12.92
CA ALA A 148 5.83 -8.68 -14.22
C ALA A 148 4.80 -9.48 -15.03
N ASP A 149 4.92 -10.82 -15.05
CA ASP A 149 3.94 -11.70 -15.69
C ASP A 149 2.54 -11.58 -15.07
N LEU A 150 2.48 -11.44 -13.73
CA LEU A 150 1.22 -11.23 -13.03
C LEU A 150 0.57 -9.90 -13.44
N PHE A 151 1.33 -8.81 -13.52
CA PHE A 151 0.82 -7.53 -14.00
C PHE A 151 0.35 -7.62 -15.46
N HIS A 152 1.12 -8.23 -16.36
CA HIS A 152 0.71 -8.42 -17.75
C HIS A 152 -0.60 -9.19 -17.86
N LYS A 153 -0.76 -10.26 -17.11
CA LYS A 153 -1.99 -11.07 -17.06
C LYS A 153 -3.22 -10.24 -16.69
N HIS A 154 -3.04 -9.22 -15.87
CA HIS A 154 -4.11 -8.34 -15.39
C HIS A 154 -4.18 -6.99 -16.12
N GLY A 155 -3.56 -6.87 -17.31
CA GLY A 155 -3.65 -5.68 -18.17
C GLY A 155 -2.70 -4.56 -17.76
N GLY A 156 -1.69 -4.86 -16.96
CA GLY A 156 -0.60 -3.93 -16.66
C GLY A 156 0.18 -3.59 -17.93
N LYS A 157 0.52 -2.33 -18.07
CA LYS A 157 1.27 -1.76 -19.19
C LYS A 157 2.46 -0.97 -18.68
N THR A 158 3.49 -0.89 -19.50
CA THR A 158 4.63 -0.02 -19.24
C THR A 158 4.26 1.46 -19.45
N GLY A 159 5.01 2.35 -18.83
CA GLY A 159 4.82 3.79 -19.05
C GLY A 159 5.00 4.21 -20.50
N GLU A 160 5.80 3.49 -21.29
CA GLU A 160 5.95 3.73 -22.73
C GLU A 160 4.67 3.36 -23.49
N GLU A 161 4.07 2.20 -23.19
CA GLU A 161 2.80 1.77 -23.79
C GLU A 161 1.67 2.73 -23.42
N LEU A 162 1.59 3.17 -22.16
CA LEU A 162 0.58 4.13 -21.71
C LEU A 162 0.71 5.48 -22.41
N LYS A 163 1.93 5.99 -22.58
CA LYS A 163 2.19 7.21 -23.35
C LYS A 163 1.80 7.08 -24.83
N ALA A 164 2.04 5.90 -25.43
CA ALA A 164 1.65 5.64 -26.82
C ALA A 164 0.11 5.62 -26.99
N GLU A 165 -0.62 5.31 -25.94
CA GLU A 165 -2.10 5.35 -25.88
C GLU A 165 -2.66 6.74 -25.52
N GLY A 166 -1.80 7.72 -25.24
CA GLY A 166 -2.21 9.10 -24.91
C GLY A 166 -2.62 9.31 -23.45
N LYS A 167 -2.11 8.48 -22.57
CA LYS A 167 -2.31 8.60 -21.12
C LYS A 167 -1.10 9.20 -20.42
#